data_ec50949e638d0c53d2fc6529cff706e6
#
_entry.id   ec50949e638d0c53d2fc6529cff706e6
#
_cell.length_a   1.000
_cell.length_b   1.000
_cell.length_c   1.000
_cell.angle_alpha   90.00
_cell.angle_beta   90.00
_cell.angle_gamma   90.00
#
_symmetry.space_group_name_H-M   'P 1'
#
loop_
_entity.id
_entity.type
_entity.pdbx_description
1 polymer ?
#
loop_
_entity_poly.entity_id
_entity_poly.type
_entity_poly.pdbx_seq_one_letter_code
_entity_poly.pdbx_strand_id
1 'polypeptide(L)'
;MTLSKALVPSQSYLTRAVMVLGGSLFIALAAQISVPMIPVPMTLQTLAILIVGLGFGARMGALTLVAYLAEGAMGLPVFANGGNGLAFAGPTAGFLVGFVGMAWLVGFAADRGVKGVVPTTLAALAASALLYVPGVAWAMSVAGIFGLDTAKWGADSYSMIWTYYMAPFLLGDAVKAVVAALVVSGGWAALKSRKA
;
A
#
# COMPACT_ATOMS: atom_id res chain seq x y z
N MET A 1 -14.75 3.03 -14.26
CA MET A 1 -15.63 2.34 -13.28
C MET A 1 -14.81 1.28 -12.56
N THR A 2 -14.73 1.34 -11.23
CA THR A 2 -13.95 0.40 -10.40
C THR A 2 -14.71 -0.90 -10.11
N LEU A 3 -13.99 -1.94 -9.67
CA LEU A 3 -14.59 -3.24 -9.35
C LEU A 3 -15.63 -3.12 -8.23
N SER A 4 -15.36 -2.32 -7.20
CA SER A 4 -16.30 -2.07 -6.09
C SER A 4 -17.62 -1.43 -6.56
N LYS A 5 -17.56 -0.45 -7.45
CA LYS A 5 -18.76 0.17 -8.03
C LYS A 5 -19.56 -0.79 -8.92
N ALA A 6 -18.86 -1.76 -9.53
CA ALA A 6 -19.52 -2.78 -10.35
C ALA A 6 -20.23 -3.85 -9.51
N LEU A 7 -19.69 -4.16 -8.32
CA LEU A 7 -20.25 -5.10 -7.36
C LEU A 7 -21.39 -4.50 -6.52
N VAL A 8 -21.22 -3.24 -6.09
CA VAL A 8 -22.16 -2.52 -5.24
C VAL A 8 -22.47 -1.16 -5.89
N PRO A 9 -23.46 -1.09 -6.80
CA PRO A 9 -23.78 0.14 -7.50
C PRO A 9 -24.29 1.27 -6.60
N SER A 10 -25.07 0.92 -5.57
CA SER A 10 -25.58 1.87 -4.58
C SER A 10 -24.63 1.91 -3.38
N GLN A 11 -23.75 2.91 -3.33
CA GLN A 11 -22.82 3.10 -2.23
C GLN A 11 -23.35 4.12 -1.22
N SER A 12 -24.19 3.66 -0.30
CA SER A 12 -24.59 4.46 0.87
C SER A 12 -23.38 4.82 1.73
N TYR A 13 -23.54 5.79 2.64
CA TYR A 13 -22.47 6.13 3.59
C TYR A 13 -22.05 4.91 4.43
N LEU A 14 -23.01 4.10 4.87
CA LEU A 14 -22.74 2.87 5.62
C LEU A 14 -21.90 1.88 4.79
N THR A 15 -22.27 1.65 3.54
CA THR A 15 -21.52 0.76 2.64
C THR A 15 -20.07 1.24 2.46
N ARG A 16 -19.86 2.55 2.29
CA ARG A 16 -18.52 3.12 2.17
C ARG A 16 -17.71 2.95 3.46
N ALA A 17 -18.33 3.16 4.62
CA ALA A 17 -17.68 2.95 5.91
C ALA A 17 -17.26 1.48 6.09
N VAL A 18 -18.15 0.53 5.79
CA VAL A 18 -17.85 -0.90 5.84
C VAL A 18 -16.72 -1.28 4.87
N MET A 19 -16.70 -0.70 3.66
CA MET A 19 -15.60 -0.93 2.70
C MET A 19 -14.27 -0.39 3.22
N VAL A 20 -14.26 0.82 3.80
CA VAL A 20 -13.04 1.44 4.36
C VAL A 20 -12.51 0.58 5.50
N LEU A 21 -13.35 0.24 6.49
CA LEU A 21 -12.93 -0.58 7.63
C LEU A 21 -12.54 -2.00 7.24
N GLY A 22 -13.28 -2.63 6.32
CA GLY A 22 -12.93 -3.96 5.80
C GLY A 22 -11.62 -3.95 5.00
N GLY A 23 -11.39 -2.91 4.21
CA GLY A 23 -10.14 -2.71 3.49
C GLY A 23 -8.96 -2.44 4.42
N SER A 24 -9.16 -1.63 5.46
CA SER A 24 -8.16 -1.38 6.51
C SER A 24 -7.79 -2.68 7.24
N LEU A 25 -8.77 -3.45 7.69
CA LEU A 25 -8.54 -4.75 8.32
C LEU A 25 -7.80 -5.72 7.38
N PHE A 26 -8.15 -5.75 6.11
CA PHE A 26 -7.45 -6.58 5.12
C PHE A 26 -5.97 -6.19 5.00
N ILE A 27 -5.66 -4.89 4.99
CA ILE A 27 -4.29 -4.38 4.98
C ILE A 27 -3.58 -4.73 6.29
N ALA A 28 -4.25 -4.57 7.43
CA ALA A 28 -3.71 -4.90 8.75
C ALA A 28 -3.34 -6.39 8.87
N LEU A 29 -4.19 -7.29 8.38
CA LEU A 29 -3.89 -8.72 8.35
C LEU A 29 -2.72 -9.06 7.42
N ALA A 30 -2.65 -8.44 6.24
CA ALA A 30 -1.55 -8.61 5.30
C ALA A 30 -0.23 -8.06 5.86
N ALA A 31 -0.26 -7.03 6.70
CA ALA A 31 0.89 -6.47 7.38
C ALA A 31 1.54 -7.43 8.38
N GLN A 32 0.79 -8.38 8.93
CA GLN A 32 1.32 -9.40 9.85
C GLN A 32 2.07 -10.51 9.12
N ILE A 33 1.86 -10.67 7.82
CA ILE A 33 2.60 -11.65 7.02
C ILE A 33 3.87 -10.97 6.51
N SER A 34 4.98 -11.23 7.18
CA SER A 34 6.25 -10.55 6.94
C SER A 34 7.43 -11.49 6.83
N VAL A 35 8.40 -11.11 6.00
CA VAL A 35 9.76 -11.62 6.05
C VAL A 35 10.58 -10.65 6.89
N PRO A 36 11.16 -11.12 8.02
CA PRO A 36 11.92 -10.25 8.90
C PRO A 36 13.19 -9.76 8.18
N MET A 37 13.30 -8.44 8.04
CA MET A 37 14.45 -7.75 7.49
C MET A 37 14.70 -6.48 8.30
N ILE A 38 15.93 -6.01 8.34
CA ILE A 38 16.34 -4.81 9.07
C ILE A 38 16.90 -3.81 8.05
N PRO A 39 16.51 -2.54 8.13
CA PRO A 39 15.63 -1.89 9.10
C PRO A 39 14.13 -1.94 8.77
N VAL A 40 13.78 -2.33 7.54
CA VAL A 40 12.39 -2.35 7.04
C VAL A 40 11.98 -3.79 6.73
N PRO A 41 10.94 -4.35 7.38
CA PRO A 41 10.46 -5.70 7.06
C PRO A 41 9.76 -5.73 5.70
N MET A 42 9.92 -6.81 4.95
CA MET A 42 9.10 -7.06 3.75
C MET A 42 7.79 -7.72 4.17
N THR A 43 6.66 -7.11 3.82
CA THR A 43 5.33 -7.61 4.18
C THR A 43 4.44 -7.82 2.96
N LEU A 44 3.30 -8.50 3.12
CA LEU A 44 2.24 -8.52 2.11
C LEU A 44 1.38 -7.25 2.11
N GLN A 45 1.68 -6.28 2.94
CA GLN A 45 0.95 -5.01 3.08
C GLN A 45 0.82 -4.27 1.74
N THR A 46 1.91 -4.12 0.98
CA THR A 46 1.88 -3.45 -0.33
C THR A 46 1.00 -4.18 -1.35
N LEU A 47 0.94 -5.52 -1.32
CA LEU A 47 0.00 -6.29 -2.13
C LEU A 47 -1.46 -5.94 -1.79
N ALA A 48 -1.81 -5.93 -0.51
CA ALA A 48 -3.16 -5.58 -0.06
C ALA A 48 -3.53 -4.14 -0.46
N ILE A 49 -2.60 -3.20 -0.33
CA ILE A 49 -2.78 -1.80 -0.72
C ILE A 49 -3.05 -1.68 -2.23
N LEU A 50 -2.29 -2.39 -3.06
CA LEU A 50 -2.52 -2.43 -4.52
C LEU A 50 -3.91 -2.97 -4.85
N ILE A 51 -4.32 -4.07 -4.21
CA ILE A 51 -5.65 -4.67 -4.43
C ILE A 51 -6.76 -3.70 -4.00
N VAL A 52 -6.63 -3.07 -2.83
CA VAL A 52 -7.59 -2.07 -2.32
C VAL A 52 -7.67 -0.86 -3.26
N GLY A 53 -6.55 -0.27 -3.64
CA GLY A 53 -6.51 0.87 -4.54
C GLY A 53 -7.16 0.55 -5.91
N LEU A 54 -6.74 -0.53 -6.55
CA LEU A 54 -7.28 -0.99 -7.84
C LEU A 54 -8.77 -1.37 -7.76
N GLY A 55 -9.18 -2.00 -6.67
CA GLY A 55 -10.56 -2.44 -6.46
C GLY A 55 -11.53 -1.31 -6.10
N PHE A 56 -11.10 -0.40 -5.24
CA PHE A 56 -11.95 0.66 -4.67
C PHE A 56 -11.89 1.98 -5.45
N GLY A 57 -10.79 2.23 -6.18
CA GLY A 57 -10.52 3.48 -6.87
C GLY A 57 -9.80 4.51 -5.99
N ALA A 58 -9.41 5.64 -6.58
CA ALA A 58 -8.52 6.62 -5.97
C ALA A 58 -9.00 7.12 -4.60
N ARG A 59 -10.22 7.65 -4.54
CA ARG A 59 -10.76 8.27 -3.31
C ARG A 59 -10.96 7.25 -2.20
N MET A 60 -11.59 6.13 -2.50
CA MET A 60 -11.89 5.12 -1.48
C MET A 60 -10.63 4.36 -1.05
N GLY A 61 -9.71 4.09 -1.97
CA GLY A 61 -8.40 3.54 -1.65
C GLY A 61 -7.61 4.45 -0.70
N ALA A 62 -7.49 5.73 -1.03
CA ALA A 62 -6.80 6.70 -0.15
C ALA A 62 -7.48 6.82 1.22
N LEU A 63 -8.82 6.90 1.29
CA LEU A 63 -9.56 6.94 2.55
C LEU A 63 -9.32 5.68 3.40
N THR A 64 -9.24 4.51 2.77
CA THR A 64 -8.92 3.26 3.48
C THR A 64 -7.54 3.33 4.13
N LEU A 65 -6.54 3.87 3.41
CA LEU A 65 -5.20 4.03 3.96
C LEU A 65 -5.14 5.10 5.06
N VAL A 66 -5.88 6.20 4.92
CA VAL A 66 -5.98 7.21 5.99
C VAL A 66 -6.60 6.59 7.25
N ALA A 67 -7.67 5.79 7.12
CA ALA A 67 -8.25 5.07 8.25
C ALA A 67 -7.25 4.08 8.87
N TYR A 68 -6.57 3.29 8.07
CA TYR A 68 -5.53 2.37 8.50
C TYR A 68 -4.41 3.06 9.29
N LEU A 69 -3.92 4.21 8.81
CA LEU A 69 -2.90 4.99 9.53
C LEU A 69 -3.45 5.58 10.83
N ALA A 70 -4.70 6.03 10.84
CA ALA A 70 -5.35 6.54 12.04
C ALA A 70 -5.53 5.45 13.10
N GLU A 71 -5.92 4.23 12.69
CA GLU A 71 -6.00 3.06 13.58
C GLU A 71 -4.66 2.78 14.26
N GLY A 72 -3.55 2.76 13.49
CA GLY A 72 -2.20 2.61 14.05
C GLY A 72 -1.80 3.77 14.95
N ALA A 73 -2.10 5.01 14.58
CA ALA A 73 -1.81 6.20 15.38
C ALA A 73 -2.57 6.19 16.73
N MET A 74 -3.77 5.60 16.76
CA MET A 74 -4.54 5.40 18.01
C MET A 74 -4.00 4.26 18.88
N GLY A 75 -2.93 3.59 18.48
CA GLY A 75 -2.27 2.54 19.24
C GLY A 75 -2.67 1.11 18.87
N LEU A 76 -3.54 0.91 17.87
CA LEU A 76 -3.88 -0.43 17.42
C LEU A 76 -2.69 -1.12 16.73
N PRO A 77 -2.45 -2.43 16.95
CA PRO A 77 -1.30 -3.16 16.42
C PRO A 77 -1.52 -3.58 14.96
N VAL A 78 -1.81 -2.61 14.09
CA VAL A 78 -2.20 -2.85 12.69
C VAL A 78 -1.02 -2.81 11.71
N PHE A 79 0.14 -2.25 12.11
CA PHE A 79 1.32 -2.19 11.26
C PHE A 79 2.12 -3.49 11.30
N ALA A 80 3.17 -3.56 10.49
CA ALA A 80 4.02 -4.75 10.38
C ALA A 80 4.49 -5.24 11.77
N ASN A 81 4.42 -6.58 11.99
CA ASN A 81 4.83 -7.23 13.23
C ASN A 81 4.10 -6.70 14.48
N GLY A 82 2.84 -6.35 14.39
CA GLY A 82 2.05 -5.78 15.49
C GLY A 82 2.44 -4.34 15.85
N GLY A 83 3.14 -3.63 14.97
CA GLY A 83 3.49 -2.23 15.17
C GLY A 83 2.27 -1.32 15.22
N ASN A 84 2.45 -0.18 15.88
CA ASN A 84 1.43 0.85 16.09
C ASN A 84 1.99 2.25 15.80
N GLY A 85 1.41 3.29 16.39
CA GLY A 85 1.82 4.69 16.21
C GLY A 85 3.31 4.98 16.43
N LEU A 86 4.05 4.17 17.18
CA LEU A 86 5.49 4.29 17.33
C LEU A 86 6.25 4.11 16.00
N ALA A 87 5.66 3.40 15.04
CA ALA A 87 6.24 3.23 13.71
C ALA A 87 6.40 4.55 12.94
N PHE A 88 5.65 5.60 13.30
CA PHE A 88 5.80 6.94 12.71
C PHE A 88 7.10 7.65 13.13
N ALA A 89 7.74 7.19 14.21
CA ALA A 89 9.06 7.65 14.60
C ALA A 89 10.19 6.69 14.15
N GLY A 90 9.86 5.66 13.40
CA GLY A 90 10.79 4.63 12.90
C GLY A 90 11.19 4.80 11.43
N PRO A 91 12.05 3.90 10.93
CA PRO A 91 12.56 3.95 9.55
C PRO A 91 11.48 3.73 8.48
N THR A 92 10.31 3.20 8.85
CA THR A 92 9.21 2.88 7.95
C THR A 92 8.19 4.01 7.77
N ALA A 93 8.29 5.11 8.54
CA ALA A 93 7.26 6.15 8.57
C ALA A 93 6.99 6.78 7.19
N GLY A 94 8.04 7.04 6.41
CA GLY A 94 7.89 7.57 5.06
C GLY A 94 7.12 6.62 4.13
N PHE A 95 7.33 5.32 4.27
CA PHE A 95 6.56 4.32 3.53
C PHE A 95 5.10 4.28 3.99
N LEU A 96 4.83 4.36 5.29
CA LEU A 96 3.47 4.40 5.83
C LEU A 96 2.67 5.57 5.23
N VAL A 97 3.24 6.77 5.25
CA VAL A 97 2.60 7.94 4.63
C VAL A 97 2.47 7.77 3.12
N GLY A 98 3.49 7.24 2.48
CA GLY A 98 3.52 6.95 1.04
C GLY A 98 2.45 5.96 0.58
N PHE A 99 1.97 5.06 1.45
CA PHE A 99 0.91 4.11 1.13
C PHE A 99 -0.40 4.78 0.71
N VAL A 100 -0.72 5.94 1.27
CA VAL A 100 -1.90 6.72 0.86
C VAL A 100 -1.77 7.13 -0.61
N GLY A 101 -0.59 7.65 -0.97
CA GLY A 101 -0.27 8.02 -2.36
C GLY A 101 -0.27 6.82 -3.30
N MET A 102 0.29 5.68 -2.88
CA MET A 102 0.31 4.44 -3.64
C MET A 102 -1.11 3.95 -3.97
N ALA A 103 -2.00 3.87 -2.95
CA ALA A 103 -3.38 3.45 -3.13
C ALA A 103 -4.15 4.42 -4.04
N TRP A 104 -3.91 5.73 -3.88
CA TRP A 104 -4.51 6.75 -4.73
C TRP A 104 -4.09 6.61 -6.18
N LEU A 105 -2.79 6.44 -6.46
CA LEU A 105 -2.23 6.33 -7.81
C LEU A 105 -2.79 5.13 -8.57
N VAL A 106 -2.76 3.94 -7.99
CA VAL A 106 -3.29 2.75 -8.66
C VAL A 106 -4.82 2.82 -8.78
N GLY A 107 -5.49 3.40 -7.78
CA GLY A 107 -6.91 3.66 -7.82
C GLY A 107 -7.30 4.65 -8.93
N PHE A 108 -6.48 5.68 -9.16
CA PHE A 108 -6.65 6.64 -10.24
C PHE A 108 -6.52 5.96 -11.62
N ALA A 109 -5.54 5.07 -11.78
CA ALA A 109 -5.42 4.28 -13.00
C ALA A 109 -6.68 3.41 -13.24
N ALA A 110 -7.21 2.77 -12.20
CA ALA A 110 -8.43 1.98 -12.27
C ALA A 110 -9.68 2.86 -12.60
N ASP A 111 -9.79 4.05 -12.00
CA ASP A 111 -10.86 5.02 -12.30
C ASP A 111 -10.80 5.51 -13.75
N ARG A 112 -9.59 5.63 -14.32
CA ARG A 112 -9.36 5.97 -15.74
C ARG A 112 -9.61 4.80 -16.70
N GLY A 113 -9.99 3.64 -16.18
CA GLY A 113 -10.38 2.48 -17.00
C GLY A 113 -9.23 1.55 -17.36
N VAL A 114 -8.07 1.67 -16.70
CA VAL A 114 -6.98 0.69 -16.84
C VAL A 114 -7.49 -0.68 -16.39
N LYS A 115 -7.49 -1.65 -17.30
CA LYS A 115 -8.00 -3.01 -17.11
C LYS A 115 -7.12 -4.01 -17.86
N GLY A 116 -7.20 -5.28 -17.43
CA GLY A 116 -6.36 -6.34 -17.95
C GLY A 116 -5.04 -6.46 -17.19
N VAL A 117 -4.42 -7.62 -17.27
CA VAL A 117 -3.26 -7.96 -16.42
C VAL A 117 -2.08 -7.03 -16.69
N VAL A 118 -1.68 -6.89 -17.95
CA VAL A 118 -0.46 -6.14 -18.31
C VAL A 118 -0.55 -4.65 -17.91
N PRO A 119 -1.56 -3.87 -18.36
CA PRO A 119 -1.60 -2.45 -18.01
C PRO A 119 -1.82 -2.21 -16.51
N THR A 120 -2.54 -3.10 -15.82
CA THR A 120 -2.70 -3.01 -14.36
C THR A 120 -1.40 -3.30 -13.63
N THR A 121 -0.61 -4.30 -14.09
CA THR A 121 0.73 -4.57 -13.56
C THR A 121 1.64 -3.36 -13.73
N LEU A 122 1.66 -2.73 -14.90
CA LEU A 122 2.50 -1.55 -15.14
C LEU A 122 2.12 -0.38 -14.22
N ALA A 123 0.82 -0.13 -14.02
CA ALA A 123 0.35 0.87 -13.07
C ALA A 123 0.75 0.55 -11.62
N ALA A 124 0.66 -0.71 -11.23
CA ALA A 124 1.07 -1.18 -9.90
C ALA A 124 2.59 -1.03 -9.69
N LEU A 125 3.40 -1.39 -10.68
CA LEU A 125 4.86 -1.20 -10.64
C LEU A 125 5.25 0.27 -10.54
N ALA A 126 4.60 1.15 -11.32
CA ALA A 126 4.85 2.59 -11.25
C ALA A 126 4.53 3.15 -9.85
N ALA A 127 3.40 2.74 -9.25
CA ALA A 127 3.04 3.18 -7.92
C ALA A 127 3.98 2.61 -6.84
N SER A 128 4.44 1.37 -6.98
CA SER A 128 5.44 0.76 -6.10
C SER A 128 6.80 1.49 -6.21
N ALA A 129 7.21 1.86 -7.40
CA ALA A 129 8.44 2.63 -7.59
C ALA A 129 8.34 4.04 -6.96
N LEU A 130 7.21 4.72 -7.11
CA LEU A 130 6.98 6.04 -6.52
C LEU A 130 6.88 6.00 -4.99
N LEU A 131 6.55 4.86 -4.40
CA LEU A 131 6.53 4.67 -2.95
C LEU A 131 7.91 4.87 -2.31
N TYR A 132 8.99 4.56 -3.03
CA TYR A 132 10.35 4.77 -2.53
C TYR A 132 10.69 6.24 -2.31
N VAL A 133 10.03 7.16 -3.03
CA VAL A 133 10.30 8.60 -2.88
C VAL A 133 10.05 9.06 -1.44
N PRO A 134 8.83 8.96 -0.87
CA PRO A 134 8.61 9.36 0.52
C PRO A 134 9.33 8.44 1.52
N GLY A 135 9.48 7.14 1.24
CA GLY A 135 10.17 6.19 2.11
C GLY A 135 11.64 6.55 2.32
N VAL A 136 12.36 6.77 1.22
CA VAL A 136 13.79 7.13 1.23
C VAL A 136 13.99 8.56 1.74
N ALA A 137 13.16 9.51 1.29
CA ALA A 137 13.25 10.90 1.76
C ALA A 137 13.10 11.00 3.28
N TRP A 138 12.20 10.21 3.87
CA TRP A 138 12.06 10.15 5.31
C TRP A 138 13.35 9.65 5.97
N ALA A 139 13.83 8.47 5.59
CA ALA A 139 14.97 7.84 6.23
C ALA A 139 16.27 8.66 6.09
N MET A 140 16.50 9.29 4.93
CA MET A 140 17.73 10.04 4.67
C MET A 140 17.74 11.47 5.21
N SER A 141 16.60 12.13 5.31
CA SER A 141 16.57 13.58 5.49
C SER A 141 15.50 14.05 6.48
N VAL A 142 14.24 13.70 6.22
CA VAL A 142 13.10 14.29 6.94
C VAL A 142 13.11 13.91 8.42
N ALA A 143 13.42 12.67 8.74
CA ALA A 143 13.48 12.19 10.12
C ALA A 143 14.53 12.93 10.95
N GLY A 144 15.68 13.27 10.36
CA GLY A 144 16.73 14.06 11.02
C GLY A 144 16.29 15.47 11.37
N ILE A 145 15.42 16.11 10.54
CA ILE A 145 14.83 17.42 10.84
C ILE A 145 13.97 17.36 12.11
N PHE A 146 13.33 16.22 12.36
CA PHE A 146 12.55 15.98 13.59
C PHE A 146 13.40 15.48 14.77
N GLY A 147 14.72 15.51 14.68
CA GLY A 147 15.64 15.11 15.73
C GLY A 147 15.77 13.60 15.95
N LEU A 148 15.34 12.79 14.98
CA LEU A 148 15.50 11.33 15.04
C LEU A 148 16.90 10.92 14.57
N ASP A 149 17.50 9.95 15.28
CA ASP A 149 18.82 9.42 14.97
C ASP A 149 18.72 8.41 13.79
N THR A 150 18.86 8.91 12.58
CA THR A 150 18.76 8.12 11.35
C THR A 150 19.98 7.22 11.11
N ALA A 151 21.11 7.50 11.76
CA ALA A 151 22.31 6.66 11.67
C ALA A 151 22.03 5.23 12.13
N LYS A 152 21.21 5.08 13.17
CA LYS A 152 20.79 3.77 13.69
C LYS A 152 19.99 2.93 12.70
N TRP A 153 19.48 3.54 11.65
CA TRP A 153 18.67 2.86 10.63
C TRP A 153 19.48 2.45 9.40
N GLY A 154 20.79 2.72 9.39
CA GLY A 154 21.62 2.47 8.21
C GLY A 154 21.18 3.30 7.00
N ALA A 155 20.85 4.58 7.22
CA ALA A 155 20.37 5.50 6.18
C ALA A 155 21.40 6.62 5.89
N ASP A 156 22.67 6.38 6.23
CA ASP A 156 23.73 7.41 6.16
C ASP A 156 24.27 7.67 4.76
N SER A 157 24.02 6.75 3.83
CA SER A 157 24.52 6.86 2.47
C SER A 157 23.57 6.30 1.43
N TYR A 158 23.70 6.75 0.18
CA TYR A 158 22.92 6.20 -0.94
C TYR A 158 23.15 4.69 -1.12
N SER A 159 24.37 4.21 -0.88
CA SER A 159 24.70 2.79 -0.95
C SER A 159 23.91 1.97 0.08
N MET A 160 23.81 2.45 1.33
CA MET A 160 23.03 1.79 2.38
C MET A 160 21.52 1.84 2.09
N ILE A 161 21.02 2.96 1.60
CA ILE A 161 19.61 3.08 1.15
C ILE A 161 19.31 2.05 0.05
N TRP A 162 20.15 1.96 -0.96
CA TRP A 162 19.98 0.96 -2.01
C TRP A 162 19.95 -0.47 -1.43
N THR A 163 20.93 -0.79 -0.59
CA THR A 163 21.11 -2.14 -0.03
C THR A 163 20.01 -2.56 0.94
N TYR A 164 19.51 -1.65 1.78
CA TYR A 164 18.59 -1.99 2.87
C TYR A 164 17.14 -1.57 2.64
N TYR A 165 16.90 -0.53 1.80
CA TYR A 165 15.56 0.05 1.63
C TYR A 165 14.96 -0.18 0.25
N MET A 166 15.76 -0.53 -0.77
CA MET A 166 15.29 -0.67 -2.14
C MET A 166 15.55 -2.05 -2.74
N ALA A 167 16.79 -2.43 -2.96
CA ALA A 167 17.16 -3.63 -3.72
C ALA A 167 16.46 -4.92 -3.24
N PRO A 168 16.36 -5.22 -1.93
CA PRO A 168 15.72 -6.44 -1.45
C PRO A 168 14.24 -6.54 -1.78
N PHE A 169 13.57 -5.39 -1.96
CA PHE A 169 12.12 -5.32 -2.15
C PHE A 169 11.71 -5.40 -3.62
N LEU A 170 12.58 -5.03 -4.57
CA LEU A 170 12.24 -4.89 -5.99
C LEU A 170 11.59 -6.13 -6.59
N LEU A 171 12.17 -7.31 -6.32
CA LEU A 171 11.60 -8.57 -6.80
C LEU A 171 10.24 -8.85 -6.16
N GLY A 172 10.15 -8.66 -4.85
CA GLY A 172 8.89 -8.81 -4.12
C GLY A 172 7.81 -7.88 -4.62
N ASP A 173 8.15 -6.63 -4.90
CA ASP A 173 7.20 -5.63 -5.42
C ASP A 173 6.73 -5.97 -6.84
N ALA A 174 7.63 -6.49 -7.69
CA ALA A 174 7.27 -6.97 -9.01
C ALA A 174 6.28 -8.13 -8.94
N VAL A 175 6.53 -9.12 -8.09
CA VAL A 175 5.62 -10.25 -7.87
C VAL A 175 4.27 -9.78 -7.34
N LYS A 176 4.25 -8.90 -6.32
CA LYS A 176 3.02 -8.35 -5.75
C LYS A 176 2.21 -7.55 -6.78
N ALA A 177 2.87 -6.78 -7.65
CA ALA A 177 2.20 -6.04 -8.71
C ALA A 177 1.49 -6.97 -9.70
N VAL A 178 2.15 -8.07 -10.12
CA VAL A 178 1.54 -9.09 -10.98
C VAL A 178 0.36 -9.77 -10.27
N VAL A 179 0.54 -10.19 -9.02
CA VAL A 179 -0.52 -10.86 -8.23
C VAL A 179 -1.72 -9.94 -8.04
N ALA A 180 -1.50 -8.65 -7.69
CA ALA A 180 -2.59 -7.68 -7.56
C ALA A 180 -3.37 -7.52 -8.89
N ALA A 181 -2.65 -7.44 -10.00
CA ALA A 181 -3.25 -7.34 -11.33
C ALA A 181 -4.07 -8.59 -11.70
N LEU A 182 -3.57 -9.79 -11.38
CA LEU A 182 -4.29 -11.05 -11.60
C LEU A 182 -5.56 -11.12 -10.75
N VAL A 183 -5.49 -10.79 -9.47
CA VAL A 183 -6.64 -10.78 -8.55
C VAL A 183 -7.73 -9.84 -9.05
N VAL A 184 -7.39 -8.60 -9.38
CA VAL A 184 -8.36 -7.61 -9.84
C VAL A 184 -8.91 -7.95 -11.22
N SER A 185 -8.08 -8.43 -12.14
CA SER A 185 -8.52 -8.85 -13.48
C SER A 185 -9.42 -10.08 -13.40
N GLY A 186 -9.13 -11.05 -12.52
CA GLY A 186 -9.98 -12.19 -12.23
C GLY A 186 -11.33 -11.78 -11.68
N GLY A 187 -11.37 -10.79 -10.77
CA GLY A 187 -12.61 -10.21 -10.28
C GLY A 187 -13.47 -9.61 -11.40
N TRP A 188 -12.86 -8.93 -12.37
CA TRP A 188 -13.57 -8.41 -13.54
C TRP A 188 -14.09 -9.53 -14.46
N ALA A 189 -13.30 -10.59 -14.66
CA ALA A 189 -13.73 -11.74 -15.45
C ALA A 189 -14.94 -12.44 -14.83
N ALA A 190 -14.90 -12.68 -13.52
CA ALA A 190 -16.01 -13.28 -12.78
C ALA A 190 -17.30 -12.44 -12.81
N LEU A 191 -17.18 -11.10 -12.84
CA LEU A 191 -18.35 -10.24 -12.99
C LEU A 191 -18.96 -10.29 -14.39
N LYS A 192 -18.14 -10.45 -15.43
CA LYS A 192 -18.64 -10.59 -16.81
C LYS A 192 -19.38 -11.91 -16.99
N SER A 193 -18.87 -13.02 -16.44
CA SER A 193 -19.52 -14.34 -16.58
C SER A 193 -20.88 -14.43 -15.86
N ARG A 194 -21.11 -13.60 -14.82
CA ARG A 194 -22.41 -13.54 -14.12
C ARG A 194 -23.49 -12.74 -14.87
N LYS A 195 -23.10 -11.96 -15.88
CA LYS A 195 -24.02 -11.11 -16.66
C LYS A 195 -24.33 -11.66 -18.03
N ALA A 196 -23.61 -12.72 -18.42
CA ALA A 196 -23.87 -13.49 -19.64
C ALA A 196 -24.80 -14.67 -19.34
#